data_b46871d78f128f6aa2fd699f6c44e9e4
#
_entry.id   b46871d78f128f6aa2fd699f6c44e9e4
#
_cell.length_a   1.000
_cell.length_b   1.000
_cell.length_c   1.000
_cell.angle_alpha   90.00
_cell.angle_beta   90.00
_cell.angle_gamma   90.00
#
_symmetry.space_group_name_H-M   'P 1'
#
loop_
_entity.id
_entity.type
_entity.pdbx_description
1 polymer ?
#
loop_
_entity_poly.entity_id
_entity_poly.type
_entity_poly.pdbx_seq_one_letter_code
_entity_poly.pdbx_strand_id
1 'polypeptide(L)'
;MTKKHQAELTAVAEKIYDLAANEIQAYINKTYGKNQENTLAQQLEDFHVIADTAASYLMGNAMAMVDESCWNDDLKTLNTHVRQIATYVASNQQAELGPKS
;
A
#
# COMPACT_ATOMS: atom_id res chain seq x y z
N MET A 1 18.13 16.18 -5.94
CA MET A 1 17.81 14.97 -6.72
C MET A 1 17.29 15.38 -8.08
N THR A 2 17.80 14.78 -9.15
CA THR A 2 17.35 15.10 -10.50
C THR A 2 15.99 14.44 -10.76
N LYS A 3 15.25 14.97 -11.73
CA LYS A 3 13.98 14.38 -12.15
C LYS A 3 14.16 12.96 -12.66
N LYS A 4 15.26 12.70 -13.37
CA LYS A 4 15.57 11.37 -13.89
C LYS A 4 15.77 10.38 -12.75
N HIS A 5 16.51 10.74 -11.72
CA HIS A 5 16.76 9.90 -10.57
C HIS A 5 15.46 9.65 -9.81
N GLN A 6 14.64 10.69 -9.62
CA GLN A 6 13.33 10.55 -8.97
C GLN A 6 12.44 9.57 -9.73
N ALA A 7 12.43 9.65 -11.07
CA ALA A 7 11.64 8.74 -11.90
C ALA A 7 12.12 7.29 -11.77
N GLU A 8 13.44 7.10 -11.67
CA GLU A 8 14.01 5.76 -11.48
C GLU A 8 13.58 5.15 -10.14
N LEU A 9 13.61 5.95 -9.07
CA LEU A 9 13.18 5.49 -7.75
C LEU A 9 11.69 5.16 -7.73
N THR A 10 10.88 6.00 -8.37
CA THR A 10 9.44 5.75 -8.47
C THR A 10 9.15 4.47 -9.24
N ALA A 11 9.89 4.21 -10.32
CA ALA A 11 9.71 2.98 -11.09
C ALA A 11 10.02 1.74 -10.26
N VAL A 12 11.07 1.79 -9.43
CA VAL A 12 11.38 0.68 -8.53
C VAL A 12 10.27 0.48 -7.50
N ALA A 13 9.77 1.57 -6.92
CA ALA A 13 8.69 1.50 -5.95
C ALA A 13 7.42 0.91 -6.55
N GLU A 14 7.07 1.30 -7.78
CA GLU A 14 5.91 0.76 -8.48
C GLU A 14 6.04 -0.74 -8.73
N LYS A 15 7.24 -1.19 -9.08
CA LYS A 15 7.50 -2.62 -9.29
C LYS A 15 7.30 -3.40 -7.99
N ILE A 16 7.77 -2.86 -6.86
CA ILE A 16 7.57 -3.49 -5.56
C ILE A 16 6.08 -3.56 -5.24
N TYR A 17 5.35 -2.48 -5.50
CA TYR A 17 3.90 -2.45 -5.30
C TYR A 17 3.20 -3.53 -6.14
N ASP A 18 3.54 -3.65 -7.42
CA ASP A 18 2.93 -4.64 -8.30
C ASP A 18 3.19 -6.07 -7.82
N LEU A 19 4.42 -6.36 -7.38
CA LEU A 19 4.76 -7.67 -6.82
C LEU A 19 3.94 -7.95 -5.55
N ALA A 20 3.83 -6.97 -4.67
CA ALA A 20 3.06 -7.11 -3.44
C ALA A 20 1.57 -7.32 -3.74
N ALA A 21 1.01 -6.52 -4.65
CA ALA A 21 -0.40 -6.64 -5.03
C ALA A 21 -0.71 -8.02 -5.61
N ASN A 22 0.17 -8.54 -6.46
CA ASN A 22 0.00 -9.86 -7.05
C ASN A 22 0.06 -10.97 -6.00
N GLU A 23 0.98 -10.86 -5.04
CA GLU A 23 1.09 -11.84 -3.96
C GLU A 23 -0.14 -11.84 -3.06
N ILE A 24 -0.66 -10.66 -2.74
CA ILE A 24 -1.87 -10.53 -1.93
C ILE A 24 -3.06 -11.15 -2.67
N GLN A 25 -3.21 -10.85 -3.96
CA GLN A 25 -4.30 -11.39 -4.76
C GLN A 25 -4.21 -12.93 -4.85
N ALA A 26 -2.99 -13.46 -5.02
CA ALA A 26 -2.78 -14.91 -5.07
C ALA A 26 -3.18 -15.55 -3.74
N TYR A 27 -2.84 -14.95 -2.62
CA TYR A 27 -3.23 -15.45 -1.30
C TYR A 27 -4.75 -15.46 -1.14
N ILE A 28 -5.41 -14.36 -1.51
CA ILE A 28 -6.87 -14.24 -1.43
C ILE A 28 -7.55 -15.31 -2.29
N ASN A 29 -7.09 -15.49 -3.52
CA ASN A 29 -7.65 -16.48 -4.44
C ASN A 29 -7.49 -17.89 -3.90
N LYS A 30 -6.32 -18.20 -3.35
CA LYS A 30 -6.02 -19.53 -2.80
C LYS A 30 -6.85 -19.80 -1.54
N THR A 31 -6.97 -18.82 -0.67
CA THR A 31 -7.58 -18.98 0.65
C THR A 31 -9.10 -19.02 0.56
N TYR A 32 -9.68 -18.14 -0.24
CA TYR A 32 -11.15 -17.99 -0.28
C TYR A 32 -11.80 -18.63 -1.49
N GLY A 33 -11.03 -18.79 -2.57
CA GLY A 33 -11.49 -19.51 -3.76
C GLY A 33 -12.84 -19.00 -4.26
N LYS A 34 -13.82 -19.93 -4.35
CA LYS A 34 -15.15 -19.61 -4.85
C LYS A 34 -16.05 -18.89 -3.86
N ASN A 35 -15.61 -18.78 -2.60
CA ASN A 35 -16.40 -18.13 -1.55
C ASN A 35 -16.04 -16.66 -1.35
N GLN A 36 -15.45 -16.03 -2.35
CA GLN A 36 -14.99 -14.64 -2.22
C GLN A 36 -16.12 -13.68 -1.89
N GLU A 37 -17.32 -13.88 -2.45
CA GLU A 37 -18.46 -12.99 -2.20
C GLU A 37 -18.92 -13.02 -0.74
N ASN A 38 -18.87 -14.18 -0.12
CA ASN A 38 -19.35 -14.39 1.25
C ASN A 38 -18.30 -14.08 2.31
N THR A 39 -17.07 -13.79 1.90
CA THR A 39 -15.94 -13.61 2.81
C THR A 39 -15.27 -12.25 2.65
N LEU A 40 -15.96 -11.27 2.09
CA LEU A 40 -15.38 -9.94 1.80
C LEU A 40 -14.80 -9.27 3.06
N ALA A 41 -15.50 -9.35 4.18
CA ALA A 41 -15.02 -8.76 5.43
C ALA A 41 -13.70 -9.37 5.86
N GLN A 42 -13.59 -10.70 5.75
CA GLN A 42 -12.38 -11.43 6.11
C GLN A 42 -11.25 -11.10 5.14
N GLN A 43 -11.54 -11.01 3.84
CA GLN A 43 -10.55 -10.64 2.83
C GLN A 43 -9.99 -9.24 3.10
N LEU A 44 -10.84 -8.29 3.46
CA LEU A 44 -10.41 -6.92 3.78
C LEU A 44 -9.51 -6.90 5.01
N GLU A 45 -9.86 -7.66 6.03
CA GLU A 45 -9.04 -7.77 7.23
C GLU A 45 -7.67 -8.36 6.90
N ASP A 46 -7.64 -9.45 6.15
CA ASP A 46 -6.39 -10.09 5.73
C ASP A 46 -5.52 -9.14 4.90
N PHE A 47 -6.14 -8.42 3.97
CA PHE A 47 -5.45 -7.43 3.15
C PHE A 47 -4.77 -6.38 4.03
N HIS A 48 -5.51 -5.84 5.00
CA HIS A 48 -4.97 -4.81 5.89
C HIS A 48 -3.79 -5.34 6.72
N VAL A 49 -3.90 -6.55 7.24
CA VAL A 49 -2.82 -7.15 8.04
C VAL A 49 -1.58 -7.37 7.19
N ILE A 50 -1.74 -7.90 5.99
CA ILE A 50 -0.61 -8.15 5.09
C ILE A 50 0.05 -6.84 4.69
N ALA A 51 -0.74 -5.84 4.29
CA ALA A 51 -0.23 -4.55 3.86
C ALA A 51 0.50 -3.83 4.99
N ASP A 52 -0.09 -3.81 6.19
CA ASP A 52 0.54 -3.19 7.36
C ASP A 52 1.86 -3.86 7.69
N THR A 53 1.87 -5.19 7.72
CA THR A 53 3.07 -5.95 8.07
C THR A 53 4.18 -5.74 7.04
N ALA A 54 3.87 -5.81 5.76
CA ALA A 54 4.85 -5.62 4.69
C ALA A 54 5.42 -4.20 4.72
N ALA A 55 4.56 -3.20 4.86
CA ALA A 55 4.98 -1.81 4.95
C ALA A 55 5.87 -1.57 6.18
N SER A 56 5.52 -2.21 7.30
CA SER A 56 6.30 -2.10 8.54
C SER A 56 7.69 -2.69 8.38
N TYR A 57 7.82 -3.85 7.72
CA TYR A 57 9.13 -4.44 7.43
C TYR A 57 9.97 -3.50 6.55
N LEU A 58 9.39 -2.97 5.49
CA LEU A 58 10.11 -2.11 4.57
C LEU A 58 10.53 -0.80 5.26
N MET A 59 9.58 -0.13 5.90
CA MET A 59 9.87 1.16 6.50
C MET A 59 10.74 1.05 7.74
N GLY A 60 10.52 0.01 8.56
CA GLY A 60 11.34 -0.22 9.74
C GLY A 60 12.81 -0.46 9.38
N ASN A 61 13.06 -1.24 8.33
CA ASN A 61 14.42 -1.46 7.85
C ASN A 61 15.07 -0.17 7.34
N ALA A 62 14.31 0.64 6.60
CA ALA A 62 14.79 1.92 6.11
C ALA A 62 15.12 2.87 7.26
N MET A 63 14.25 2.95 8.26
CA MET A 63 14.44 3.82 9.43
C MET A 63 15.65 3.38 10.26
N ALA A 64 15.92 2.08 10.33
CA ALA A 64 17.07 1.58 11.06
C ALA A 64 18.41 2.03 10.49
N MET A 65 18.42 2.49 9.23
CA MET A 65 19.64 2.98 8.57
C MET A 65 19.99 4.43 8.92
N VAL A 66 19.08 5.13 9.60
CA VAL A 66 19.30 6.52 9.99
C VAL A 66 19.21 6.66 11.51
N ASP A 67 19.67 7.80 12.01
CA ASP A 67 19.63 8.08 13.45
C ASP A 67 18.18 8.07 13.97
N GLU A 68 18.00 7.56 15.18
CA GLU A 68 16.69 7.48 15.82
C GLU A 68 15.98 8.83 15.89
N SER A 69 16.74 9.93 16.01
CA SER A 69 16.19 11.27 16.04
C SER A 69 15.41 11.63 14.77
N CYS A 70 15.64 10.91 13.65
CA CYS A 70 14.97 11.13 12.38
C CYS A 70 13.68 10.33 12.24
N TRP A 71 13.42 9.37 13.13
CA TRP A 71 12.31 8.42 12.95
C TRP A 71 10.94 9.09 12.97
N ASN A 72 10.72 10.06 13.85
CA ASN A 72 9.44 10.75 13.91
C ASN A 72 9.14 11.50 12.61
N ASP A 73 10.15 12.14 12.03
CA ASP A 73 9.99 12.84 10.76
C ASP A 73 9.71 11.87 9.61
N ASP A 74 10.39 10.72 9.59
CA ASP A 74 10.15 9.68 8.60
C ASP A 74 8.71 9.17 8.67
N LEU A 75 8.22 8.89 9.87
CA LEU A 75 6.86 8.41 10.06
C LEU A 75 5.83 9.47 9.68
N LYS A 76 6.10 10.72 9.98
CA LYS A 76 5.23 11.85 9.62
C LYS A 76 5.12 11.97 8.09
N THR A 77 6.25 11.86 7.41
CA THR A 77 6.29 11.90 5.94
C THR A 77 5.52 10.74 5.35
N LEU A 78 5.74 9.53 5.85
CA LEU A 78 5.02 8.35 5.39
C LEU A 78 3.51 8.51 5.60
N ASN A 79 3.10 8.97 6.77
CA ASN A 79 1.69 9.19 7.08
C ASN A 79 1.05 10.15 6.06
N THR A 80 1.75 11.23 5.72
CA THR A 80 1.26 12.20 4.73
C THR A 80 1.07 11.53 3.37
N HIS A 81 2.06 10.77 2.91
CA HIS A 81 1.99 10.09 1.62
C HIS A 81 0.88 9.05 1.58
N VAL A 82 0.74 8.24 2.62
CA VAL A 82 -0.29 7.21 2.69
C VAL A 82 -1.67 7.84 2.63
N ARG A 83 -1.89 8.94 3.36
CA ARG A 83 -3.18 9.64 3.33
C ARG A 83 -3.50 10.21 1.95
N GLN A 84 -2.50 10.76 1.27
CA GLN A 84 -2.68 11.28 -0.09
C GLN A 84 -3.10 10.18 -1.06
N ILE A 85 -2.43 9.03 -0.99
CA ILE A 85 -2.76 7.88 -1.83
C ILE A 85 -4.16 7.37 -1.51
N ALA A 86 -4.47 7.19 -0.23
CA ALA A 86 -5.79 6.69 0.18
C ALA A 86 -6.90 7.61 -0.29
N THR A 87 -6.71 8.92 -0.15
CA THR A 87 -7.69 9.92 -0.61
C THR A 87 -7.88 9.86 -2.12
N TYR A 88 -6.79 9.76 -2.86
CA TYR A 88 -6.83 9.67 -4.32
C TYR A 88 -7.57 8.41 -4.79
N VAL A 89 -7.23 7.26 -4.21
CA VAL A 89 -7.86 5.99 -4.58
C VAL A 89 -9.34 5.99 -4.23
N ALA A 90 -9.70 6.48 -3.04
CA ALA A 90 -11.09 6.54 -2.63
C ALA A 90 -11.91 7.46 -3.55
N SER A 91 -11.34 8.60 -3.96
CA SER A 91 -12.00 9.53 -4.88
C SER A 91 -12.21 8.90 -6.26
N ASN A 92 -11.23 8.14 -6.74
CA ASN A 92 -11.35 7.46 -8.02
C ASN A 92 -12.39 6.35 -7.98
N GLN A 93 -12.49 5.61 -6.89
CA GLN A 93 -13.51 4.58 -6.72
C GLN A 93 -14.91 5.19 -6.76
N GLN A 94 -15.10 6.33 -6.11
CA GLN A 94 -16.37 7.03 -6.14
C GLN A 94 -16.70 7.52 -7.53
N ALA A 95 -15.71 8.02 -8.27
CA ALA A 95 -15.90 8.45 -9.66
C ALA A 95 -16.30 7.30 -10.57
N GLU A 96 -15.70 6.12 -10.39
CA GLU A 96 -16.02 4.93 -11.17
C GLU A 96 -17.42 4.41 -10.87
N LEU A 97 -17.86 4.52 -9.63
CA LEU A 97 -19.21 4.13 -9.24
C LEU A 97 -20.26 5.12 -9.76
N GLY A 98 -19.80 6.27 -10.23
CA GLY A 98 -20.65 7.31 -10.78
C GLY A 98 -21.47 8.05 -9.73
N PRO A 99 -22.09 9.15 -10.10
CA PRO A 99 -23.02 9.83 -9.20
C PRO A 99 -24.24 8.94 -9.02
N LYS A 100 -24.39 8.41 -7.84
CA LYS A 100 -25.60 7.68 -7.48
C LYS A 100 -26.65 8.69 -7.16
N SER A 101 -27.26 9.12 -8.16
CA SER A 101 -28.45 9.93 -7.98
C SER A 101 -29.64 9.02 -7.70
#